data_f2371e9515305e3e71759d2287b50c34
#
_entry.id   f2371e9515305e3e71759d2287b50c34
#
_cell.length_a   1.000
_cell.length_b   1.000
_cell.length_c   1.000
_cell.angle_alpha   90.00
_cell.angle_beta   90.00
_cell.angle_gamma   90.00
#
_symmetry.space_group_name_H-M   'P 1'
#
loop_
_entity.id
_entity.type
_entity.pdbx_description
1 polymer ?
#
loop_
_entity_poly.entity_id
_entity_poly.type
_entity_poly.pdbx_seq_one_letter_code
_entity_poly.pdbx_strand_id
1 'polypeptide(L)'
;TLAAEFGKHPAVQLWHLSNEYSGDCFCPLCQQAFRDWLRVRYGSLEALNHAWWSHFWSHTITDWSQIDPRDSSVDGMRLDWLRFVTHQTVDFMRAEIAALREGG
;
A
#
# COMPACT_ATOMS: atom_id res chain seq x y z
N THR A 1 -8.15 -21.15 10.64
CA THR A 1 -6.85 -20.48 10.86
C THR A 1 -6.00 -21.28 11.86
N LEU A 2 -4.69 -21.06 11.85
CA LEU A 2 -3.78 -21.66 12.85
C LEU A 2 -4.19 -21.25 14.27
N ALA A 3 -4.62 -20.04 14.47
CA ALA A 3 -5.07 -19.57 15.77
C ALA A 3 -6.35 -20.29 16.25
N ALA A 4 -7.28 -20.57 15.34
CA ALA A 4 -8.48 -21.34 15.68
C ALA A 4 -8.14 -22.76 16.10
N GLU A 5 -7.13 -23.37 15.50
CA GLU A 5 -6.70 -24.74 15.78
C GLU A 5 -5.84 -24.83 17.05
N PHE A 6 -4.87 -23.94 17.19
CA PHE A 6 -3.82 -24.06 18.21
C PHE A 6 -3.78 -22.92 19.24
N GLY A 7 -4.56 -21.84 19.04
CA GLY A 7 -4.46 -20.62 19.84
C GLY A 7 -4.67 -20.81 21.35
N LYS A 8 -5.42 -21.83 21.75
CA LYS A 8 -5.69 -22.15 23.15
C LYS A 8 -4.78 -23.25 23.72
N HIS A 9 -3.86 -23.79 22.91
CA HIS A 9 -2.94 -24.80 23.34
C HIS A 9 -1.91 -24.24 24.32
N PRO A 10 -1.68 -24.85 25.49
CA PRO A 10 -0.82 -24.27 26.54
C PRO A 10 0.66 -24.10 26.15
N ALA A 11 1.12 -24.78 25.11
CA ALA A 11 2.47 -24.63 24.60
C ALA A 11 2.64 -23.40 23.69
N VAL A 12 1.55 -22.81 23.20
CA VAL A 12 1.60 -21.59 22.38
C VAL A 12 1.73 -20.38 23.28
N GLN A 13 2.89 -19.74 23.29
CA GLN A 13 3.20 -18.61 24.16
C GLN A 13 3.06 -17.27 23.44
N LEU A 14 3.33 -17.23 22.15
CA LEU A 14 3.23 -16.02 21.33
C LEU A 14 3.12 -16.40 19.85
N TRP A 15 2.65 -15.42 19.05
CA TRP A 15 2.60 -15.49 17.59
C TRP A 15 3.61 -14.53 17.00
N HIS A 16 4.43 -15.03 16.08
CA HIS A 16 5.28 -14.20 15.25
C HIS A 16 4.52 -13.86 13.97
N LEU A 17 4.23 -12.57 13.74
CA LEU A 17 3.55 -12.11 12.54
C LEU A 17 4.53 -12.13 11.37
N SER A 18 4.27 -12.99 10.38
CA SER A 18 5.06 -13.09 9.15
C SER A 18 6.58 -12.95 9.37
N ASN A 19 7.35 -12.67 8.33
CA ASN A 19 8.78 -12.45 8.45
C ASN A 19 9.24 -11.47 7.38
N GLU A 20 10.04 -10.47 7.78
CA GLU A 20 10.75 -9.55 6.88
C GLU A 20 9.89 -8.99 5.75
N TYR A 21 8.84 -8.25 6.09
CA TYR A 21 8.03 -7.55 5.08
C TYR A 21 8.94 -6.67 4.22
N SER A 22 9.03 -6.98 2.94
CA SER A 22 9.91 -6.24 2.04
C SER A 22 9.47 -6.35 0.58
N GLY A 23 10.05 -5.49 -0.24
CA GLY A 23 9.87 -5.50 -1.68
C GLY A 23 8.70 -4.68 -2.18
N ASP A 24 8.78 -4.36 -3.46
CA ASP A 24 7.75 -3.66 -4.21
C ASP A 24 7.09 -4.63 -5.20
N CYS A 25 5.81 -4.44 -5.44
CA CYS A 25 5.11 -5.14 -6.50
C CYS A 25 4.53 -4.14 -7.49
N PHE A 26 4.96 -4.21 -8.74
CA PHE A 26 4.48 -3.34 -9.82
C PHE A 26 3.53 -4.05 -10.78
N CYS A 27 2.89 -5.13 -10.37
CA CYS A 27 1.89 -5.81 -11.19
C CYS A 27 0.68 -4.91 -11.47
N PRO A 28 -0.13 -5.21 -12.49
CA PRO A 28 -1.31 -4.39 -12.81
C PRO A 28 -2.27 -4.18 -11.64
N LEU A 29 -2.43 -5.16 -10.77
CA LEU A 29 -3.29 -5.06 -9.59
C LEU A 29 -2.73 -4.04 -8.58
N CYS A 30 -1.44 -4.09 -8.30
CA CYS A 30 -0.79 -3.14 -7.40
C CYS A 30 -0.77 -1.72 -7.97
N GLN A 31 -0.55 -1.57 -9.28
CA GLN A 31 -0.64 -0.27 -9.93
C GLN A 31 -2.05 0.32 -9.85
N GLN A 32 -3.08 -0.50 -10.07
CA GLN A 32 -4.46 -0.04 -9.95
C GLN A 32 -4.81 0.31 -8.50
N ALA A 33 -4.39 -0.50 -7.54
CA ALA A 33 -4.58 -0.21 -6.12
C ALA A 33 -3.90 1.11 -5.71
N PHE A 34 -2.73 1.41 -6.25
CA PHE A 34 -2.05 2.69 -6.04
C PHE A 34 -2.86 3.87 -6.58
N ARG A 35 -3.39 3.75 -7.80
CA ARG A 35 -4.24 4.79 -8.40
C ARG A 35 -5.50 5.03 -7.59
N ASP A 36 -6.14 3.97 -7.09
CA ASP A 36 -7.33 4.07 -6.24
C ASP A 36 -6.99 4.73 -4.90
N TRP A 37 -5.87 4.40 -4.30
CA TRP A 37 -5.36 5.03 -3.09
C TRP A 37 -5.10 6.53 -3.30
N LEU A 38 -4.51 6.92 -4.43
CA LEU A 38 -4.29 8.32 -4.79
C LEU A 38 -5.60 9.09 -4.98
N ARG A 39 -6.62 8.46 -5.58
CA ARG A 39 -7.95 9.07 -5.72
C ARG A 39 -8.57 9.40 -4.38
N VAL A 40 -8.47 8.52 -3.42
CA VAL A 40 -8.94 8.76 -2.05
C VAL A 40 -8.14 9.87 -1.38
N ARG A 41 -6.82 9.86 -1.55
CA ARG A 41 -5.92 10.83 -0.92
C ARG A 41 -6.11 12.25 -1.44
N TYR A 42 -6.21 12.42 -2.76
CA TYR A 42 -6.25 13.75 -3.39
C TYR A 42 -7.62 14.18 -3.87
N GLY A 43 -8.51 13.27 -4.16
CA GLY A 43 -9.86 13.54 -4.63
C GLY A 43 -9.95 13.88 -6.12
N SER A 44 -8.98 14.59 -6.68
CA SER A 44 -8.96 14.98 -8.09
C SER A 44 -7.56 14.99 -8.66
N LEU A 45 -7.45 14.91 -10.00
CA LEU A 45 -6.18 15.06 -10.70
C LEU A 45 -5.60 16.49 -10.54
N GLU A 46 -6.44 17.50 -10.45
CA GLU A 46 -6.01 18.87 -10.20
C GLU A 46 -5.26 18.98 -8.86
N ALA A 47 -5.84 18.45 -7.79
CA ALA A 47 -5.22 18.43 -6.47
C ALA A 47 -3.92 17.60 -6.45
N LEU A 48 -3.91 16.46 -7.12
CA LEU A 48 -2.73 15.62 -7.25
C LEU A 48 -1.60 16.34 -7.99
N ASN A 49 -1.89 16.92 -9.14
CA ASN A 49 -0.91 17.67 -9.94
C ASN A 49 -0.34 18.85 -9.16
N HIS A 50 -1.18 19.55 -8.39
CA HIS A 50 -0.74 20.64 -7.52
C HIS A 50 0.20 20.12 -6.42
N ALA A 51 -0.16 19.06 -5.74
CA ALA A 51 0.65 18.48 -4.68
C ALA A 51 1.99 17.93 -5.18
N TRP A 52 2.01 17.33 -6.36
CA TRP A 52 3.22 16.79 -6.97
C TRP A 52 4.05 17.80 -7.73
N TRP A 53 3.54 19.02 -7.92
CA TRP A 53 4.19 20.04 -8.74
C TRP A 53 4.46 19.54 -10.18
N SER A 54 3.55 18.74 -10.71
CA SER A 54 3.75 17.95 -11.93
C SER A 54 3.72 18.77 -13.22
N HIS A 55 3.21 20.01 -13.19
CA HIS A 55 3.30 20.93 -14.32
C HIS A 55 4.75 21.33 -14.66
N PHE A 56 5.66 21.23 -13.70
CA PHE A 56 7.09 21.46 -13.94
C PHE A 56 7.65 20.35 -14.84
N TRP A 57 8.41 20.72 -15.85
CA TRP A 57 8.91 19.80 -16.88
C TRP A 57 7.81 19.05 -17.64
N SER A 58 6.61 19.60 -17.72
CA SER A 58 5.49 19.02 -18.47
C SER A 58 5.07 17.60 -18.01
N HIS A 59 5.12 17.34 -16.70
CA HIS A 59 4.71 16.08 -16.10
C HIS A 59 3.23 16.03 -15.68
N THR A 60 2.41 16.98 -16.12
CA THR A 60 0.99 17.07 -15.76
C THR A 60 0.24 15.78 -16.10
N ILE A 61 -0.41 15.20 -15.11
CA ILE A 61 -1.26 14.02 -15.26
C ILE A 61 -2.66 14.47 -15.70
N THR A 62 -3.14 13.96 -16.80
CA THR A 62 -4.46 14.29 -17.37
C THR A 62 -5.45 13.14 -17.29
N ASP A 63 -4.97 11.93 -16.99
CA ASP A 63 -5.77 10.73 -16.77
C ASP A 63 -5.07 9.84 -15.72
N TRP A 64 -5.86 9.22 -14.86
CA TRP A 64 -5.31 8.35 -13.80
C TRP A 64 -4.49 7.18 -14.35
N SER A 65 -4.82 6.70 -15.54
CA SER A 65 -4.09 5.61 -16.21
C SER A 65 -2.64 5.95 -16.57
N GLN A 66 -2.29 7.24 -16.62
CA GLN A 66 -0.93 7.70 -16.91
C GLN A 66 0.02 7.53 -15.72
N ILE A 67 -0.52 7.30 -14.53
CA ILE A 67 0.29 7.14 -13.32
C ILE A 67 0.95 5.77 -13.33
N ASP A 68 2.26 5.75 -13.44
CA ASP A 68 3.08 4.54 -13.38
C ASP A 68 4.12 4.70 -12.26
N PRO A 69 3.99 3.93 -11.17
CA PRO A 69 4.88 4.04 -10.02
C PRO A 69 6.35 3.69 -10.32
N ARG A 70 6.62 3.09 -11.48
CA ARG A 70 8.00 2.81 -11.92
C ARG A 70 8.70 4.06 -12.44
N ASP A 71 7.95 5.09 -12.81
CA ASP A 71 8.51 6.37 -13.24
C ASP A 71 8.97 7.17 -12.01
N SER A 72 10.25 7.45 -11.94
CA SER A 72 10.86 8.19 -10.84
C SER A 72 11.09 9.67 -11.15
N SER A 73 10.59 10.17 -12.29
CA SER A 73 10.79 11.55 -12.71
C SER A 73 10.03 12.60 -11.90
N VAL A 74 8.98 12.18 -11.19
CA VAL A 74 8.17 13.02 -10.31
C VAL A 74 8.38 12.61 -8.86
N ASP A 75 9.05 13.45 -8.09
CA ASP A 75 9.39 13.15 -6.69
C ASP A 75 8.17 12.92 -5.81
N GLY A 76 7.10 13.68 -6.01
CA GLY A 76 5.83 13.52 -5.28
C GLY A 76 5.19 12.15 -5.50
N MET A 77 5.23 11.64 -6.73
CA MET A 77 4.76 10.29 -7.04
C MET A 77 5.61 9.22 -6.35
N ARG A 78 6.92 9.37 -6.39
CA ARG A 78 7.84 8.45 -5.72
C ARG A 78 7.58 8.39 -4.22
N LEU A 79 7.40 9.53 -3.58
CA LEU A 79 7.10 9.62 -2.16
C LEU A 79 5.76 8.95 -1.82
N ASP A 80 4.73 9.21 -2.63
CA ASP A 80 3.42 8.60 -2.44
C ASP A 80 3.44 7.09 -2.69
N TRP A 81 4.25 6.60 -3.62
CA TRP A 81 4.46 5.17 -3.79
C TRP A 81 5.02 4.52 -2.52
N LEU A 82 6.01 5.12 -1.89
CA LEU A 82 6.58 4.62 -0.63
C LEU A 82 5.53 4.63 0.50
N ARG A 83 4.70 5.66 0.57
CA ARG A 83 3.57 5.73 1.52
C ARG A 83 2.55 4.64 1.27
N PHE A 84 2.22 4.40 0.00
CA PHE A 84 1.30 3.35 -0.41
C PHE A 84 1.82 1.96 -0.05
N VAL A 85 3.09 1.67 -0.31
CA VAL A 85 3.72 0.40 0.06
C VAL A 85 3.67 0.17 1.57
N THR A 86 3.93 1.20 2.35
CA THR A 86 3.79 1.15 3.82
C THR A 86 2.34 0.87 4.22
N HIS A 87 1.38 1.54 3.60
CA HIS A 87 -0.05 1.33 3.85
C HIS A 87 -0.46 -0.12 3.56
N GLN A 88 -0.04 -0.68 2.44
CA GLN A 88 -0.32 -2.07 2.06
C GLN A 88 0.28 -3.06 3.06
N THR A 89 1.50 -2.83 3.49
CA THR A 89 2.17 -3.67 4.50
C THR A 89 1.43 -3.65 5.83
N VAL A 90 1.01 -2.47 6.28
CA VAL A 90 0.25 -2.32 7.53
C VAL A 90 -1.12 -2.98 7.43
N ASP A 91 -1.82 -2.86 6.31
CA ASP A 91 -3.11 -3.50 6.10
C ASP A 91 -2.98 -5.03 6.09
N PHE A 92 -1.95 -5.56 5.47
CA PHE A 92 -1.66 -6.99 5.49
C PHE A 92 -1.40 -7.49 6.93
N MET A 93 -0.57 -6.78 7.67
CA MET A 93 -0.29 -7.08 9.09
C MET A 93 -1.57 -7.02 9.93
N ARG A 94 -2.44 -6.04 9.71
CA ARG A 94 -3.73 -5.94 10.41
C ARG A 94 -4.63 -7.14 10.11
N ALA A 95 -4.65 -7.63 8.88
CA ALA A 95 -5.41 -8.81 8.51
C ALA A 95 -4.90 -10.08 9.22
N GLU A 96 -3.58 -10.24 9.33
CA GLU A 96 -2.97 -11.34 10.09
C GLU A 96 -3.35 -11.25 11.58
N ILE A 97 -3.25 -10.09 12.18
CA ILE A 97 -3.63 -9.85 13.58
C ILE A 97 -5.12 -10.16 13.81
N ALA A 98 -5.99 -9.73 12.90
CA ALA A 98 -7.42 -10.00 12.99
C ALA A 98 -7.70 -11.50 13.00
N ALA A 99 -7.07 -12.25 12.08
CA ALA A 99 -7.20 -13.70 12.02
C ALA A 99 -6.71 -14.41 13.30
N LEU A 100 -5.63 -13.92 13.91
CA LEU A 100 -5.13 -14.46 15.18
C LEU A 100 -6.10 -14.18 16.33
N ARG A 101 -6.66 -12.98 16.40
CA ARG A 101 -7.60 -12.57 17.46
C ARG A 101 -8.94 -13.32 17.37
N GLU A 102 -9.42 -13.62 16.17
CA GLU A 102 -10.63 -14.41 15.97
C GLU A 102 -10.46 -15.87 16.44
N GLY A 103 -9.26 -16.40 16.33
CA GLY A 103 -8.97 -17.82 16.68
C GLY A 103 -8.65 -18.05 18.15
N GLY A 104 -8.45 -17.01 18.89
CA GLY A 104 -8.05 -17.18 20.26
C GLY A 104 -7.66 -15.99 21.03
#